data_9553c6f3804b7c6a10005215e14d240f
#
_entry.id   9553c6f3804b7c6a10005215e14d240f
#
_cell.length_a   1.000
_cell.length_b   1.000
_cell.length_c   1.000
_cell.angle_alpha   90.00
_cell.angle_beta   90.00
_cell.angle_gamma   90.00
#
_symmetry.space_group_name_H-M   'P 1'
#
loop_
_entity.id
_entity.type
_entity.pdbx_description
1 polymer ?
#
loop_
_entity_poly.entity_id
_entity_poly.type
_entity_poly.pdbx_seq_one_letter_code
_entity_poly.pdbx_strand_id
1 'polypeptide(L)'
;MNREFLHKITLLGCLLLLITSSVGSDKGFQTPEQYAQIVQEHFANEEWDAGKALLDEGLQKYPGVSDLEWLMGKYWFHEKNYDESRYHLVKAIEDNYNNVNAKHLLVDVEDITENYSSAICYVNELLEVNPYWRGLWRRKIELYRKQNNNVEADRLLKRINQIYPNDTILRKDYIYSMEVGYQQMKKDGNRKEAIEKLTELIKVSPQNEEYYLDIINLHLQEGNREAALGWSSNGLAAIPGSPALIN
;
A
#
# COMPACT_ATOMS: atom_id res chain seq x y z
N MET A 1 -27.06 11.64 -39.02
CA MET A 1 -27.40 11.37 -37.63
C MET A 1 -28.07 10.00 -37.62
N ASN A 2 -27.39 8.99 -37.08
CA ASN A 2 -27.63 7.57 -37.39
C ASN A 2 -28.85 7.02 -36.64
N ARG A 3 -29.79 6.38 -37.36
CA ARG A 3 -31.03 5.80 -36.77
C ARG A 3 -30.77 4.78 -35.64
N GLU A 4 -29.62 4.14 -35.66
CA GLU A 4 -29.20 3.22 -34.58
C GLU A 4 -28.85 3.93 -33.25
N PHE A 5 -28.38 5.19 -33.31
CA PHE A 5 -28.06 5.98 -32.13
C PHE A 5 -29.30 6.44 -31.40
N LEU A 6 -30.37 6.79 -32.15
CA LEU A 6 -31.67 7.12 -31.57
C LEU A 6 -32.34 5.90 -30.92
N HIS A 7 -32.17 4.70 -31.49
CA HIS A 7 -32.77 3.46 -30.95
C HIS A 7 -32.12 3.02 -29.64
N LYS A 8 -30.79 3.26 -29.48
CA LYS A 8 -30.07 2.98 -28.23
C LYS A 8 -30.43 3.98 -27.11
N ILE A 9 -30.67 5.24 -27.46
CA ILE A 9 -31.11 6.26 -26.48
C ILE A 9 -32.56 5.98 -26.02
N THR A 10 -33.43 5.55 -26.90
CA THR A 10 -34.81 5.18 -26.53
C THR A 10 -34.89 3.87 -25.73
N LEU A 11 -33.99 2.90 -25.99
CA LEU A 11 -33.92 1.68 -25.17
C LEU A 11 -33.34 1.95 -23.76
N LEU A 12 -32.31 2.82 -23.66
CA LEU A 12 -31.77 3.24 -22.36
C LEU A 12 -32.78 4.07 -21.56
N GLY A 13 -33.49 4.98 -22.23
CA GLY A 13 -34.56 5.78 -21.61
C GLY A 13 -35.74 4.94 -21.15
N CYS A 14 -36.13 3.89 -21.89
CA CYS A 14 -37.17 2.97 -21.47
C CYS A 14 -36.73 2.04 -20.34
N LEU A 15 -35.46 1.67 -20.26
CA LEU A 15 -34.90 0.88 -19.14
C LEU A 15 -34.85 1.71 -17.86
N LEU A 16 -34.46 2.99 -17.95
CA LEU A 16 -34.50 3.93 -16.83
C LEU A 16 -35.91 4.26 -16.36
N LEU A 17 -36.91 4.37 -17.30
CA LEU A 17 -38.30 4.59 -16.96
C LEU A 17 -39.00 3.35 -16.35
N LEU A 18 -38.50 2.14 -16.63
CA LEU A 18 -38.99 0.93 -16.00
C LEU A 18 -38.48 0.76 -14.56
N ILE A 19 -37.28 1.34 -14.26
CA ILE A 19 -36.72 1.36 -12.89
C ILE A 19 -37.42 2.43 -12.03
N THR A 20 -37.83 3.57 -12.62
CA THR A 20 -38.50 4.66 -11.87
C THR A 20 -40.01 4.44 -11.69
N SER A 21 -40.61 3.58 -12.48
CA SER A 21 -42.08 3.29 -12.36
C SER A 21 -42.40 2.18 -11.35
N SER A 22 -41.39 1.52 -10.76
CA SER A 22 -41.61 0.55 -9.66
C SER A 22 -41.44 1.15 -8.26
N VAL A 23 -41.24 2.46 -8.13
CA VAL A 23 -41.17 3.19 -6.85
C VAL A 23 -42.57 3.59 -6.35
N GLY A 24 -43.60 2.86 -6.75
CA GLY A 24 -45.00 3.03 -6.30
C GLY A 24 -45.51 1.75 -5.64
N SER A 25 -45.45 1.72 -4.29
CA SER A 25 -46.21 0.81 -3.44
C SER A 25 -45.95 -0.70 -3.58
N ASP A 26 -44.77 -1.13 -3.22
CA ASP A 26 -44.62 -2.27 -2.34
C ASP A 26 -43.22 -2.10 -1.66
N LYS A 27 -43.21 -1.70 -0.38
CA LYS A 27 -42.02 -1.77 0.42
C LYS A 27 -41.71 -3.24 0.71
N GLY A 28 -41.48 -3.99 -0.36
CA GLY A 28 -41.03 -5.36 -0.30
C GLY A 28 -39.71 -5.39 0.48
N PHE A 29 -39.58 -6.38 1.33
CA PHE A 29 -38.43 -6.62 2.20
C PHE A 29 -37.14 -6.48 1.43
N GLN A 30 -36.50 -5.30 1.51
CA GLN A 30 -35.15 -5.13 1.00
C GLN A 30 -34.22 -5.89 1.92
N THR A 31 -33.38 -6.74 1.34
CA THR A 31 -32.36 -7.46 2.09
C THR A 31 -31.17 -6.54 2.41
N PRO A 32 -30.31 -6.88 3.38
CA PRO A 32 -29.08 -6.11 3.65
C PRO A 32 -28.25 -5.88 2.39
N GLU A 33 -28.16 -6.89 1.51
CA GLU A 33 -27.39 -6.82 0.27
C GLU A 33 -27.98 -5.78 -0.71
N GLN A 34 -29.31 -5.68 -0.77
CA GLN A 34 -29.99 -4.68 -1.60
C GLN A 34 -29.74 -3.27 -1.07
N TYR A 35 -29.80 -3.05 0.25
CA TYR A 35 -29.42 -1.78 0.85
C TYR A 35 -27.97 -1.44 0.51
N ALA A 36 -27.03 -2.38 0.70
CA ALA A 36 -25.62 -2.17 0.43
C ALA A 36 -25.36 -1.81 -1.04
N GLN A 37 -26.04 -2.48 -1.98
CA GLN A 37 -25.90 -2.18 -3.41
C GLN A 37 -26.36 -0.76 -3.74
N ILE A 38 -27.56 -0.37 -3.29
CA ILE A 38 -28.12 0.96 -3.61
C ILE A 38 -27.26 2.07 -2.96
N VAL A 39 -26.79 1.85 -1.74
CA VAL A 39 -25.88 2.79 -1.05
C VAL A 39 -24.58 2.94 -1.82
N GLN A 40 -24.00 1.85 -2.33
CA GLN A 40 -22.78 1.93 -3.15
C GLN A 40 -23.02 2.72 -4.44
N GLU A 41 -24.19 2.60 -5.07
CA GLU A 41 -24.58 3.39 -6.24
C GLU A 41 -24.67 4.88 -5.88
N HIS A 42 -25.31 5.25 -4.74
CA HIS A 42 -25.33 6.64 -4.27
C HIS A 42 -23.92 7.18 -4.01
N PHE A 43 -23.06 6.42 -3.33
CA PHE A 43 -21.68 6.85 -3.07
C PHE A 43 -20.85 6.98 -4.34
N ALA A 44 -21.08 6.13 -5.34
CA ALA A 44 -20.44 6.23 -6.65
C ALA A 44 -20.84 7.49 -7.43
N ASN A 45 -22.07 7.98 -7.18
CA ASN A 45 -22.61 9.21 -7.75
C ASN A 45 -22.35 10.46 -6.88
N GLU A 46 -21.54 10.34 -5.84
CA GLU A 46 -21.24 11.41 -4.86
C GLU A 46 -22.48 11.89 -4.05
N GLU A 47 -23.54 11.10 -4.01
CA GLU A 47 -24.78 11.35 -3.28
C GLU A 47 -24.69 10.83 -1.83
N TRP A 48 -23.70 11.33 -1.08
CA TRP A 48 -23.33 10.80 0.24
C TRP A 48 -24.45 10.85 1.27
N ASP A 49 -25.22 11.96 1.33
CA ASP A 49 -26.32 12.13 2.28
C ASP A 49 -27.49 11.18 1.98
N ALA A 50 -27.79 10.96 0.70
CA ALA A 50 -28.84 10.01 0.30
C ALA A 50 -28.42 8.57 0.66
N GLY A 51 -27.19 8.20 0.40
CA GLY A 51 -26.63 6.91 0.81
C GLY A 51 -26.65 6.73 2.32
N LYS A 52 -26.29 7.77 3.09
CA LYS A 52 -26.33 7.77 4.56
C LYS A 52 -27.73 7.55 5.10
N ALA A 53 -28.75 8.26 4.57
CA ALA A 53 -30.13 8.09 5.01
C ALA A 53 -30.63 6.65 4.80
N LEU A 54 -30.24 6.03 3.67
CA LEU A 54 -30.55 4.65 3.37
C LEU A 54 -29.80 3.66 4.29
N LEU A 55 -28.54 3.98 4.66
CA LEU A 55 -27.79 3.19 5.64
C LEU A 55 -28.43 3.24 7.03
N ASP A 56 -28.91 4.41 7.46
CA ASP A 56 -29.61 4.53 8.75
C ASP A 56 -30.87 3.63 8.77
N GLU A 57 -31.66 3.62 7.69
CA GLU A 57 -32.80 2.72 7.57
C GLU A 57 -32.37 1.25 7.58
N GLY A 58 -31.35 0.93 6.77
CA GLY A 58 -30.80 -0.43 6.66
C GLY A 58 -30.27 -0.97 8.00
N LEU A 59 -29.48 -0.18 8.72
CA LEU A 59 -28.92 -0.56 10.02
C LEU A 59 -29.97 -0.61 11.14
N GLN A 60 -31.02 0.21 11.06
CA GLN A 60 -32.16 0.09 11.98
C GLN A 60 -32.88 -1.26 11.80
N LYS A 61 -32.98 -1.74 10.57
CA LYS A 61 -33.66 -2.99 10.23
C LYS A 61 -32.77 -4.22 10.37
N TYR A 62 -31.49 -4.05 10.08
CA TYR A 62 -30.46 -5.10 10.09
C TYR A 62 -29.22 -4.63 10.86
N PRO A 63 -29.31 -4.54 12.18
CA PRO A 63 -28.21 -4.01 12.99
C PRO A 63 -26.98 -4.95 12.94
N GLY A 64 -25.81 -4.34 12.80
CA GLY A 64 -24.54 -5.05 12.88
C GLY A 64 -24.13 -5.82 11.63
N VAL A 65 -24.90 -5.78 10.55
CA VAL A 65 -24.54 -6.48 9.30
C VAL A 65 -23.28 -5.86 8.70
N SER A 66 -22.28 -6.69 8.45
CA SER A 66 -20.92 -6.33 8.06
C SER A 66 -20.87 -5.34 6.87
N ASP A 67 -21.62 -5.60 5.80
CA ASP A 67 -21.55 -4.76 4.61
C ASP A 67 -22.17 -3.37 4.84
N LEU A 68 -23.22 -3.28 5.65
CA LEU A 68 -23.85 -1.99 6.00
C LEU A 68 -22.95 -1.20 6.97
N GLU A 69 -22.38 -1.87 7.96
CA GLU A 69 -21.45 -1.25 8.89
C GLU A 69 -20.18 -0.76 8.17
N TRP A 70 -19.63 -1.54 7.22
CA TRP A 70 -18.52 -1.11 6.39
C TRP A 70 -18.87 0.15 5.58
N LEU A 71 -20.06 0.20 4.95
CA LEU A 71 -20.51 1.37 4.18
C LEU A 71 -20.73 2.59 5.07
N MET A 72 -21.24 2.40 6.29
CA MET A 72 -21.34 3.48 7.28
C MET A 72 -19.95 3.99 7.67
N GLY A 73 -18.99 3.09 7.90
CA GLY A 73 -17.60 3.45 8.14
C GLY A 73 -16.99 4.23 6.97
N LYS A 74 -17.32 3.86 5.72
CA LYS A 74 -16.90 4.57 4.51
C LYS A 74 -17.52 5.97 4.42
N TYR A 75 -18.78 6.15 4.79
CA TYR A 75 -19.42 7.46 4.89
C TYR A 75 -18.67 8.35 5.88
N TRP A 76 -18.43 7.87 7.10
CA TRP A 76 -17.74 8.66 8.13
C TRP A 76 -16.28 8.95 7.78
N PHE A 77 -15.63 8.07 7.03
CA PHE A 77 -14.30 8.33 6.48
C PHE A 77 -14.33 9.51 5.49
N HIS A 78 -15.33 9.56 4.62
CA HIS A 78 -15.55 10.68 3.71
C HIS A 78 -15.76 11.99 4.47
N GLU A 79 -16.58 11.97 5.52
CA GLU A 79 -16.82 13.11 6.41
C GLU A 79 -15.62 13.46 7.32
N LYS A 80 -14.51 12.70 7.21
CA LYS A 80 -13.30 12.86 8.04
C LYS A 80 -13.54 12.68 9.53
N ASN A 81 -14.64 12.05 9.91
CA ASN A 81 -14.89 11.62 11.29
C ASN A 81 -14.30 10.22 11.49
N TYR A 82 -12.99 10.17 11.75
CA TYR A 82 -12.24 8.91 11.80
C TYR A 82 -12.61 8.05 13.02
N ASP A 83 -13.11 8.62 14.09
CA ASP A 83 -13.55 7.85 15.26
C ASP A 83 -14.85 7.08 14.98
N GLU A 84 -15.83 7.73 14.36
CA GLU A 84 -17.05 7.05 13.91
C GLU A 84 -16.77 6.05 12.79
N SER A 85 -15.87 6.41 11.86
CA SER A 85 -15.42 5.48 10.82
C SER A 85 -14.86 4.21 11.44
N ARG A 86 -13.90 4.33 12.37
CA ARG A 86 -13.30 3.21 13.09
C ARG A 86 -14.36 2.36 13.81
N TYR A 87 -15.28 3.00 14.51
CA TYR A 87 -16.34 2.31 15.25
C TYR A 87 -17.16 1.39 14.34
N HIS A 88 -17.63 1.89 13.22
CA HIS A 88 -18.42 1.12 12.26
C HIS A 88 -17.60 0.05 11.52
N LEU A 89 -16.35 0.36 11.18
CA LEU A 89 -15.47 -0.62 10.52
C LEU A 89 -15.09 -1.79 11.45
N VAL A 90 -14.90 -1.53 12.74
CA VAL A 90 -14.67 -2.58 13.74
C VAL A 90 -15.90 -3.46 13.86
N LYS A 91 -17.10 -2.90 13.93
CA LYS A 91 -18.34 -3.67 13.90
C LYS A 91 -18.48 -4.54 12.64
N ALA A 92 -18.06 -4.02 11.50
CA ALA A 92 -18.08 -4.79 10.26
C ALA A 92 -17.21 -6.04 10.34
N ILE A 93 -16.01 -5.96 10.95
CA ILE A 93 -15.14 -7.12 11.11
C ILE A 93 -15.55 -8.02 12.30
N GLU A 94 -16.30 -7.53 13.28
CA GLU A 94 -16.89 -8.34 14.34
C GLU A 94 -17.97 -9.29 13.80
N ASP A 95 -18.81 -8.84 12.86
CA ASP A 95 -19.80 -9.65 12.18
C ASP A 95 -19.18 -10.57 11.11
N ASN A 96 -18.27 -10.02 10.30
CA ASN A 96 -17.55 -10.75 9.29
C ASN A 96 -16.05 -10.45 9.35
N TYR A 97 -15.31 -11.30 10.07
CA TYR A 97 -13.85 -11.15 10.21
C TYR A 97 -13.10 -11.07 8.87
N ASN A 98 -13.66 -11.70 7.82
CA ASN A 98 -13.06 -11.71 6.48
C ASN A 98 -13.47 -10.50 5.61
N ASN A 99 -14.09 -9.47 6.17
CA ASN A 99 -14.41 -8.25 5.42
C ASN A 99 -13.12 -7.49 5.06
N VAL A 100 -12.57 -7.84 3.89
CA VAL A 100 -11.34 -7.25 3.33
C VAL A 100 -11.49 -5.74 3.13
N ASN A 101 -12.67 -5.28 2.71
CA ASN A 101 -12.92 -3.86 2.47
C ASN A 101 -12.87 -3.04 3.77
N ALA A 102 -13.48 -3.56 4.84
CA ALA A 102 -13.43 -2.91 6.15
C ALA A 102 -11.99 -2.84 6.68
N LYS A 103 -11.22 -3.93 6.57
CA LYS A 103 -9.81 -3.94 6.99
C LYS A 103 -8.94 -2.97 6.19
N HIS A 104 -9.13 -2.87 4.86
CA HIS A 104 -8.42 -1.87 4.06
C HIS A 104 -8.69 -0.45 4.53
N LEU A 105 -9.95 -0.13 4.77
CA LEU A 105 -10.30 1.21 5.23
C LEU A 105 -9.82 1.47 6.67
N LEU A 106 -9.78 0.45 7.53
CA LEU A 106 -9.15 0.56 8.85
C LEU A 106 -7.65 0.86 8.75
N VAL A 107 -6.93 0.27 7.80
CA VAL A 107 -5.51 0.64 7.58
C VAL A 107 -5.39 2.14 7.29
N ASP A 108 -6.28 2.71 6.48
CA ASP A 108 -6.23 4.13 6.14
C ASP A 108 -6.65 5.02 7.33
N VAL A 109 -7.69 4.64 8.07
CA VAL A 109 -8.12 5.35 9.30
C VAL A 109 -7.00 5.37 10.32
N GLU A 110 -6.38 4.22 10.59
CA GLU A 110 -5.31 4.11 11.59
C GLU A 110 -4.03 4.82 11.14
N ASP A 111 -3.73 4.85 9.84
CA ASP A 111 -2.60 5.63 9.31
C ASP A 111 -2.83 7.14 9.46
N ILE A 112 -4.02 7.64 9.12
CA ILE A 112 -4.36 9.07 9.22
C ILE A 112 -4.38 9.53 10.69
N THR A 113 -4.83 8.66 11.59
CA THR A 113 -4.85 8.94 13.04
C THR A 113 -3.55 8.58 13.76
N GLU A 114 -2.49 8.29 12.99
CA GLU A 114 -1.14 7.97 13.49
C GLU A 114 -1.04 6.73 14.38
N ASN A 115 -2.06 5.87 14.37
CA ASN A 115 -2.07 4.59 15.07
C ASN A 115 -1.36 3.50 14.25
N TYR A 116 -0.14 3.75 13.85
CA TYR A 116 0.60 2.91 12.89
C TYR A 116 0.70 1.44 13.30
N SER A 117 0.76 1.14 14.59
CA SER A 117 0.80 -0.24 15.08
C SER A 117 -0.48 -1.01 14.75
N SER A 118 -1.64 -0.37 14.92
CA SER A 118 -2.95 -0.94 14.55
C SER A 118 -3.06 -1.10 13.04
N ALA A 119 -2.62 -0.08 12.28
CA ALA A 119 -2.59 -0.18 10.82
C ALA A 119 -1.74 -1.39 10.35
N ILE A 120 -0.57 -1.62 10.97
CA ILE A 120 0.29 -2.78 10.65
C ILE A 120 -0.40 -4.10 11.00
N CYS A 121 -1.17 -4.17 12.08
CA CYS A 121 -1.96 -5.37 12.40
C CYS A 121 -2.95 -5.70 11.28
N TYR A 122 -3.75 -4.74 10.84
CA TYR A 122 -4.70 -4.96 9.74
C TYR A 122 -4.00 -5.31 8.42
N VAL A 123 -2.86 -4.68 8.12
CA VAL A 123 -2.05 -5.07 6.96
C VAL A 123 -1.58 -6.52 7.06
N ASN A 124 -1.18 -7.00 8.24
CA ASN A 124 -0.78 -8.40 8.44
C ASN A 124 -1.94 -9.35 8.16
N GLU A 125 -3.13 -9.07 8.70
CA GLU A 125 -4.33 -9.88 8.46
C GLU A 125 -4.71 -9.93 6.98
N LEU A 126 -4.59 -8.81 6.26
CA LEU A 126 -4.82 -8.75 4.81
C LEU A 126 -3.77 -9.57 4.04
N LEU A 127 -2.51 -9.57 4.49
CA LEU A 127 -1.43 -10.36 3.90
C LEU A 127 -1.55 -11.86 4.21
N GLU A 128 -2.22 -12.27 5.29
CA GLU A 128 -2.57 -13.67 5.53
C GLU A 128 -3.57 -14.19 4.49
N VAL A 129 -4.52 -13.34 4.07
CA VAL A 129 -5.48 -13.69 3.01
C VAL A 129 -4.81 -13.71 1.63
N ASN A 130 -3.97 -12.72 1.34
CA ASN A 130 -3.23 -12.64 0.08
C ASN A 130 -1.78 -12.20 0.28
N PRO A 131 -0.85 -13.16 0.49
CA PRO A 131 0.57 -12.89 0.69
C PRO A 131 1.27 -12.24 -0.49
N TYR A 132 0.67 -12.33 -1.68
CA TYR A 132 1.25 -11.81 -2.93
C TYR A 132 0.83 -10.37 -3.25
N TRP A 133 0.09 -9.72 -2.38
CA TRP A 133 -0.37 -8.34 -2.60
C TRP A 133 0.74 -7.33 -2.32
N ARG A 134 1.49 -6.98 -3.38
CA ARG A 134 2.65 -6.06 -3.32
C ARG A 134 2.34 -4.70 -2.70
N GLY A 135 1.16 -4.14 -2.98
CA GLY A 135 0.73 -2.86 -2.40
C GLY A 135 0.70 -2.88 -0.88
N LEU A 136 0.25 -3.98 -0.27
CA LEU A 136 0.21 -4.12 1.19
C LEU A 136 1.61 -4.25 1.81
N TRP A 137 2.54 -4.93 1.14
CA TRP A 137 3.94 -4.97 1.59
C TRP A 137 4.57 -3.58 1.60
N ARG A 138 4.36 -2.78 0.53
CA ARG A 138 4.83 -1.39 0.48
C ARG A 138 4.19 -0.54 1.57
N ARG A 139 2.86 -0.66 1.75
CA ARG A 139 2.14 0.04 2.82
C ARG A 139 2.72 -0.28 4.20
N LYS A 140 3.03 -1.56 4.48
CA LYS A 140 3.64 -1.98 5.74
C LYS A 140 5.02 -1.35 5.96
N ILE A 141 5.83 -1.27 4.92
CA ILE A 141 7.15 -0.61 4.98
C ILE A 141 7.00 0.88 5.28
N GLU A 142 6.04 1.56 4.62
CA GLU A 142 5.74 2.97 4.86
C GLU A 142 5.28 3.22 6.30
N LEU A 143 4.42 2.37 6.83
CA LEU A 143 3.96 2.45 8.23
C LEU A 143 5.10 2.28 9.23
N TYR A 144 6.02 1.34 9.00
CA TYR A 144 7.22 1.22 9.84
C TYR A 144 8.10 2.48 9.78
N ARG A 145 8.25 3.10 8.59
CA ARG A 145 9.00 4.37 8.45
C ARG A 145 8.32 5.51 9.19
N LYS A 146 7.00 5.62 9.11
CA LYS A 146 6.22 6.62 9.87
C LYS A 146 6.37 6.45 11.39
N GLN A 147 6.53 5.21 11.86
CA GLN A 147 6.89 4.92 13.26
C GLN A 147 8.34 5.24 13.61
N ASN A 148 9.15 5.74 12.68
CA ASN A 148 10.62 5.85 12.80
C ASN A 148 11.32 4.49 13.02
N ASN A 149 10.65 3.38 12.74
CA ASN A 149 11.20 2.04 12.85
C ASN A 149 11.87 1.62 11.52
N ASN A 150 12.92 2.34 11.15
CA ASN A 150 13.65 2.12 9.92
C ASN A 150 14.34 0.73 9.87
N VAL A 151 14.68 0.17 11.03
CA VAL A 151 15.29 -1.16 11.12
C VAL A 151 14.34 -2.25 10.60
N GLU A 152 13.09 -2.24 11.03
CA GLU A 152 12.10 -3.21 10.55
C GLU A 152 11.67 -2.94 9.11
N ALA A 153 11.60 -1.67 8.69
CA ALA A 153 11.34 -1.31 7.30
C ALA A 153 12.42 -1.88 6.37
N ASP A 154 13.69 -1.71 6.69
CA ASP A 154 14.84 -2.21 5.91
C ASP A 154 14.90 -3.74 5.91
N ARG A 155 14.66 -4.36 7.09
CA ARG A 155 14.58 -5.82 7.20
C ARG A 155 13.50 -6.39 6.29
N LEU A 156 12.33 -5.77 6.28
CA LEU A 156 11.19 -6.17 5.47
C LEU A 156 11.50 -6.01 3.97
N LEU A 157 12.07 -4.87 3.57
CA LEU A 157 12.51 -4.64 2.19
C LEU A 157 13.52 -5.69 1.71
N LYS A 158 14.51 -6.00 2.53
CA LYS A 158 15.50 -7.04 2.23
C LYS A 158 14.82 -8.40 2.01
N ARG A 159 13.93 -8.79 2.93
CA ARG A 159 13.18 -10.06 2.83
C ARG A 159 12.31 -10.12 1.57
N ILE A 160 11.59 -9.04 1.27
CA ILE A 160 10.68 -8.99 0.11
C ILE A 160 11.48 -9.03 -1.19
N ASN A 161 12.60 -8.33 -1.27
CA ASN A 161 13.48 -8.39 -2.45
C ASN A 161 14.04 -9.79 -2.69
N GLN A 162 14.27 -10.58 -1.63
CA GLN A 162 14.67 -11.98 -1.75
C GLN A 162 13.54 -12.88 -2.28
N ILE A 163 12.29 -12.61 -1.86
CA ILE A 163 11.11 -13.38 -2.28
C ILE A 163 10.70 -13.02 -3.71
N TYR A 164 10.83 -11.75 -4.09
CA TYR A 164 10.44 -11.21 -5.40
C TYR A 164 11.63 -10.56 -6.12
N PRO A 165 12.69 -11.31 -6.47
CA PRO A 165 13.94 -10.76 -7.01
C PRO A 165 13.77 -10.07 -8.37
N ASN A 166 12.74 -10.42 -9.11
CA ASN A 166 12.41 -9.86 -10.42
C ASN A 166 11.44 -8.65 -10.35
N ASP A 167 10.99 -8.27 -9.16
CA ASP A 167 10.12 -7.12 -8.99
C ASP A 167 10.96 -5.82 -9.02
N THR A 168 10.88 -5.13 -10.15
CA THR A 168 11.69 -3.92 -10.40
C THR A 168 11.34 -2.77 -9.46
N ILE A 169 10.10 -2.69 -8.96
CA ILE A 169 9.65 -1.61 -8.07
C ILE A 169 10.19 -1.86 -6.66
N LEU A 170 9.94 -3.06 -6.11
CA LEU A 170 10.44 -3.44 -4.79
C LEU A 170 11.97 -3.41 -4.73
N ARG A 171 12.64 -3.81 -5.84
CA ARG A 171 14.08 -3.73 -5.95
C ARG A 171 14.59 -2.29 -5.92
N LYS A 172 13.95 -1.36 -6.62
CA LYS A 172 14.30 0.06 -6.58
C LYS A 172 14.11 0.64 -5.17
N ASP A 173 12.98 0.34 -4.52
CA ASP A 173 12.71 0.77 -3.15
C ASP A 173 13.79 0.23 -2.18
N TYR A 174 14.21 -1.02 -2.36
CA TYR A 174 15.28 -1.64 -1.56
C TYR A 174 16.63 -0.96 -1.77
N ILE A 175 17.04 -0.75 -3.04
CA ILE A 175 18.30 -0.05 -3.37
C ILE A 175 18.27 1.35 -2.77
N TYR A 176 17.23 2.12 -2.98
CA TYR A 176 17.10 3.48 -2.45
C TYR A 176 17.20 3.51 -0.92
N SER A 177 16.53 2.61 -0.21
CA SER A 177 16.65 2.53 1.26
C SER A 177 18.08 2.23 1.71
N MET A 178 18.76 1.34 1.00
CA MET A 178 20.14 1.00 1.31
C MET A 178 21.10 2.17 1.03
N GLU A 179 20.90 2.92 -0.06
CA GLU A 179 21.68 4.12 -0.39
C GLU A 179 21.52 5.20 0.67
N VAL A 180 20.29 5.49 1.09
CA VAL A 180 20.03 6.44 2.18
C VAL A 180 20.73 6.02 3.47
N GLY A 181 20.61 4.75 3.85
CA GLY A 181 21.27 4.20 5.04
C GLY A 181 22.79 4.28 4.96
N TYR A 182 23.37 3.93 3.83
CA TYR A 182 24.79 4.03 3.56
C TYR A 182 25.30 5.48 3.67
N GLN A 183 24.63 6.44 3.04
CA GLN A 183 25.01 7.85 3.07
C GLN A 183 24.97 8.41 4.51
N GLN A 184 24.01 7.98 5.32
CA GLN A 184 23.94 8.36 6.72
C GLN A 184 25.12 7.79 7.51
N MET A 185 25.44 6.49 7.34
CA MET A 185 26.59 5.84 7.99
C MET A 185 27.92 6.51 7.62
N LYS A 186 28.06 6.91 6.35
CA LYS A 186 29.22 7.66 5.85
C LYS A 186 29.35 9.01 6.55
N LYS A 187 28.25 9.74 6.73
CA LYS A 187 28.21 11.02 7.46
C LYS A 187 28.57 10.87 8.93
N ASP A 188 28.08 9.82 9.57
CA ASP A 188 28.27 9.55 11.00
C ASP A 188 29.67 9.00 11.29
N GLY A 189 30.47 8.75 10.26
CA GLY A 189 31.83 8.18 10.38
C GLY A 189 31.85 6.67 10.67
N ASN A 190 30.72 5.99 10.56
CA ASN A 190 30.55 4.55 10.77
C ASN A 190 31.03 3.78 9.53
N ARG A 191 32.34 3.80 9.29
CA ARG A 191 32.95 3.28 8.05
C ARG A 191 32.70 1.80 7.85
N LYS A 192 32.82 1.02 8.93
CA LYS A 192 32.62 -0.44 8.86
C LYS A 192 31.20 -0.80 8.37
N GLU A 193 30.21 -0.21 8.99
CA GLU A 193 28.81 -0.42 8.61
C GLU A 193 28.52 0.11 7.19
N ALA A 194 29.16 1.22 6.80
CA ALA A 194 29.06 1.76 5.44
C ALA A 194 29.65 0.78 4.40
N ILE A 195 30.79 0.16 4.68
CA ILE A 195 31.41 -0.87 3.83
C ILE A 195 30.50 -2.11 3.71
N GLU A 196 29.94 -2.57 4.82
CA GLU A 196 29.01 -3.71 4.82
C GLU A 196 27.77 -3.39 3.94
N LYS A 197 27.21 -2.20 4.07
CA LYS A 197 26.06 -1.75 3.29
C LYS A 197 26.36 -1.62 1.79
N LEU A 198 27.51 -1.05 1.44
CA LEU A 198 28.00 -0.99 0.05
C LEU A 198 28.21 -2.38 -0.55
N THR A 199 28.75 -3.30 0.24
CA THR A 199 28.94 -4.70 -0.20
C THR A 199 27.59 -5.36 -0.54
N GLU A 200 26.54 -5.06 0.23
CA GLU A 200 25.18 -5.52 -0.09
C GLU A 200 24.61 -4.82 -1.33
N LEU A 201 24.82 -3.51 -1.49
CA LEU A 201 24.40 -2.73 -2.66
C LEU A 201 25.03 -3.26 -3.95
N ILE A 202 26.33 -3.58 -3.93
CA ILE A 202 27.05 -4.16 -5.06
C ILE A 202 26.44 -5.51 -5.48
N LYS A 203 26.02 -6.36 -4.53
CA LYS A 203 25.35 -7.64 -4.86
C LYS A 203 24.02 -7.43 -5.59
N VAL A 204 23.29 -6.39 -5.24
CA VAL A 204 21.99 -6.08 -5.82
C VAL A 204 22.11 -5.29 -7.13
N SER A 205 23.11 -4.42 -7.23
CA SER A 205 23.35 -3.54 -8.37
C SER A 205 24.84 -3.53 -8.78
N PRO A 206 25.34 -4.66 -9.33
CA PRO A 206 26.78 -4.84 -9.61
C PRO A 206 27.34 -3.96 -10.73
N GLN A 207 26.49 -3.29 -11.49
CA GLN A 207 26.91 -2.38 -12.56
C GLN A 207 27.01 -0.91 -12.12
N ASN A 208 26.81 -0.61 -10.83
CA ASN A 208 26.94 0.75 -10.32
C ASN A 208 28.40 1.01 -9.90
N GLU A 209 29.11 1.76 -10.72
CA GLU A 209 30.51 2.10 -10.54
C GLU A 209 30.79 2.89 -9.24
N GLU A 210 29.87 3.80 -8.86
CA GLU A 210 30.03 4.64 -7.68
C GLU A 210 30.17 3.82 -6.39
N TYR A 211 29.49 2.68 -6.28
CA TYR A 211 29.59 1.83 -5.10
C TYR A 211 30.99 1.23 -4.93
N TYR A 212 31.63 0.84 -6.05
CA TYR A 212 33.01 0.36 -6.01
C TYR A 212 34.01 1.46 -5.66
N LEU A 213 33.83 2.65 -6.24
CA LEU A 213 34.70 3.81 -5.91
C LEU A 213 34.56 4.22 -4.45
N ASP A 214 33.33 4.23 -3.93
CA ASP A 214 33.09 4.58 -2.54
C ASP A 214 33.69 3.55 -1.57
N ILE A 215 33.56 2.24 -1.83
CA ILE A 215 34.14 1.21 -0.96
C ILE A 215 35.66 1.21 -1.02
N ILE A 216 36.26 1.45 -2.19
CA ILE A 216 37.71 1.64 -2.38
C ILE A 216 38.18 2.81 -1.53
N ASN A 217 37.54 3.97 -1.62
CA ASN A 217 37.89 5.16 -0.88
C ASN A 217 37.79 4.95 0.64
N LEU A 218 36.78 4.25 1.13
CA LEU A 218 36.62 3.93 2.55
C LEU A 218 37.78 3.06 3.05
N HIS A 219 38.20 2.03 2.30
CA HIS A 219 39.32 1.19 2.65
C HIS A 219 40.66 1.95 2.59
N LEU A 220 40.86 2.85 1.63
CA LEU A 220 42.03 3.71 1.57
C LEU A 220 42.14 4.66 2.79
N GLN A 221 41.01 5.21 3.23
CA GLN A 221 40.95 6.05 4.44
C GLN A 221 41.26 5.26 5.73
N GLU A 222 41.04 3.96 5.75
CA GLU A 222 41.42 3.05 6.83
C GLU A 222 42.88 2.56 6.70
N GLY A 223 43.58 2.94 5.64
CA GLY A 223 44.93 2.46 5.34
C GLY A 223 44.97 1.02 4.80
N ASN A 224 43.84 0.43 4.51
CA ASN A 224 43.72 -0.96 4.02
C ASN A 224 43.84 -1.00 2.48
N ARG A 225 45.05 -0.84 1.97
CA ARG A 225 45.35 -0.82 0.53
C ARG A 225 45.04 -2.16 -0.15
N GLU A 226 45.23 -3.27 0.53
CA GLU A 226 45.02 -4.61 -0.02
C GLU A 226 43.52 -4.80 -0.33
N ALA A 227 42.63 -4.46 0.60
CA ALA A 227 41.20 -4.52 0.37
C ALA A 227 40.74 -3.54 -0.72
N ALA A 228 41.30 -2.33 -0.78
CA ALA A 228 41.00 -1.36 -1.84
C ALA A 228 41.33 -1.91 -3.23
N LEU A 229 42.54 -2.53 -3.41
CA LEU A 229 42.90 -3.19 -4.66
C LEU A 229 42.01 -4.37 -5.01
N GLY A 230 41.59 -5.15 -4.01
CA GLY A 230 40.63 -6.24 -4.20
C GLY A 230 39.30 -5.73 -4.75
N TRP A 231 38.79 -4.63 -4.20
CA TRP A 231 37.53 -4.01 -4.67
C TRP A 231 37.65 -3.37 -6.05
N SER A 232 38.85 -2.75 -6.39
CA SER A 232 39.12 -2.28 -7.76
C SER A 232 39.07 -3.44 -8.76
N SER A 233 39.71 -4.56 -8.45
CA SER A 233 39.66 -5.77 -9.29
C SER A 233 38.27 -6.33 -9.46
N ASN A 234 37.47 -6.39 -8.38
CA ASN A 234 36.07 -6.84 -8.42
C ASN A 234 35.22 -5.89 -9.27
N GLY A 235 35.42 -4.60 -9.15
CA GLY A 235 34.72 -3.59 -9.93
C GLY A 235 35.04 -3.71 -11.43
N LEU A 236 36.30 -3.89 -11.79
CA LEU A 236 36.72 -4.10 -13.19
C LEU A 236 36.18 -5.41 -13.79
N ALA A 237 36.04 -6.46 -12.97
CA ALA A 237 35.41 -7.69 -13.41
C ALA A 237 33.90 -7.50 -13.70
N ALA A 238 33.24 -6.66 -12.91
CA ALA A 238 31.82 -6.36 -13.11
C ALA A 238 31.58 -5.32 -14.22
N ILE A 239 32.48 -4.31 -14.34
CA ILE A 239 32.39 -3.19 -15.28
C ILE A 239 33.69 -3.11 -16.07
N PRO A 240 33.87 -3.99 -17.08
CA PRO A 240 35.09 -4.02 -17.88
C PRO A 240 35.38 -2.69 -18.60
N GLY A 241 36.57 -2.17 -18.48
CA GLY A 241 36.99 -0.96 -19.15
C GLY A 241 36.61 0.36 -18.45
N SER A 242 36.13 0.32 -17.19
CA SER A 242 35.90 1.54 -16.41
C SER A 242 37.21 2.29 -16.17
N PRO A 243 37.39 3.53 -16.67
CA PRO A 243 38.60 4.31 -16.46
C PRO A 243 38.79 4.71 -14.98
N ALA A 244 37.71 4.89 -14.25
CA ALA A 244 37.74 5.31 -12.85
C ALA A 244 38.23 4.19 -11.91
N LEU A 245 38.01 2.92 -12.28
CA LEU A 245 38.45 1.77 -11.50
C LEU A 245 39.88 1.29 -11.87
N ILE A 246 40.44 1.78 -13.00
CA ILE A 246 41.79 1.45 -13.46
C ILE A 246 42.84 2.35 -12.78
N ASN A 247 42.47 3.61 -12.46
CA ASN A 247 43.36 4.62 -11.86
C ASN A 247 43.33 4.56 -10.34
#